data_f49213925800aa65e1cf4b6af2d499be
#
_entry.id   f49213925800aa65e1cf4b6af2d499be
#
_cell.length_a   1.000
_cell.length_b   1.000
_cell.length_c   1.000
_cell.angle_alpha   90.00
_cell.angle_beta   90.00
_cell.angle_gamma   90.00
#
_symmetry.space_group_name_H-M   'P 1'
#
loop_
_entity.id
_entity.type
_entity.pdbx_description
1 polymer ?
#
loop_
_entity_poly.entity_id
_entity_poly.type
_entity_poly.pdbx_seq_one_letter_code
_entity_poly.pdbx_strand_id
1 'polypeptide(L)'
;MMEEYGLVLGYLPLGKPNAIQREPIAYIIGKKFFTLLEAVIKKDLKLKSEDELYIGKDLEKREKIDRIKDRVTYEELTTSAKSEIKEVIKKIIISRENEFVNFFNRCGPISIRQHQLELLPNIGKKHLTDILNEREKKKFESFKDISERMEHFHDPVDILTERVIEELKGSRYYLFTRPPSQKPKFEGFEKKRYFRERKRRW
;
A
#
# COMPACT_ATOMS: atom_id res chain seq x y z
N MET A 1 -10.04 9.52 -7.24
CA MET A 1 -10.52 8.68 -6.12
C MET A 1 -9.43 8.63 -5.07
N MET A 2 -9.74 8.82 -3.81
CA MET A 2 -8.78 8.89 -2.69
C MET A 2 -9.12 7.79 -1.67
N GLU A 3 -8.17 7.51 -0.78
CA GLU A 3 -8.43 6.70 0.40
C GLU A 3 -9.36 7.46 1.34
N GLU A 4 -10.28 6.75 1.98
CA GLU A 4 -11.13 7.31 3.03
C GLU A 4 -10.73 6.79 4.41
N TYR A 5 -10.38 5.50 4.48
CA TYR A 5 -9.94 4.84 5.71
C TYR A 5 -8.60 4.16 5.51
N GLY A 6 -7.85 4.07 6.58
CA GLY A 6 -6.58 3.36 6.62
C GLY A 6 -6.33 2.74 7.98
N LEU A 7 -5.42 1.76 8.00
CA LEU A 7 -4.98 1.08 9.19
C LEU A 7 -3.57 1.54 9.57
N VAL A 8 -3.33 1.72 10.87
CA VAL A 8 -2.03 2.09 11.40
C VAL A 8 -1.06 0.92 11.27
N LEU A 9 0.10 1.16 10.66
CA LEU A 9 1.23 0.24 10.58
C LEU A 9 2.24 0.46 11.72
N GLY A 10 2.36 1.69 12.17
CA GLY A 10 3.30 2.05 13.22
C GLY A 10 3.08 3.48 13.71
N TYR A 11 3.40 3.71 14.97
CA TYR A 11 3.21 5.00 15.64
C TYR A 11 4.48 5.44 16.35
N LEU A 12 4.89 6.68 16.10
CA LEU A 12 6.04 7.33 16.70
C LEU A 12 5.55 8.52 17.56
N PRO A 13 5.29 8.34 18.84
CA PRO A 13 4.72 9.39 19.70
C PRO A 13 5.64 10.61 19.84
N LEU A 14 6.94 10.43 19.74
CA LEU A 14 7.95 11.49 19.82
C LEU A 14 8.42 11.97 18.42
N GLY A 15 7.78 11.48 17.36
CA GLY A 15 8.19 11.80 15.97
C GLY A 15 9.49 11.13 15.53
N LYS A 16 10.00 11.55 14.37
CA LYS A 16 11.28 11.04 13.84
C LYS A 16 12.47 11.61 14.64
N PRO A 17 13.50 10.80 14.95
CA PRO A 17 14.66 11.24 15.74
C PRO A 17 15.37 12.48 15.21
N ASN A 18 15.45 12.60 13.87
CA ASN A 18 16.19 13.67 13.18
C ASN A 18 15.28 14.79 12.65
N ALA A 19 14.02 14.87 13.08
CA ALA A 19 13.12 15.93 12.67
C ALA A 19 13.39 17.23 13.45
N ILE A 20 13.35 18.37 12.73
CA ILE A 20 13.50 19.71 13.34
C ILE A 20 12.34 19.96 14.32
N GLN A 21 11.14 19.54 13.97
CA GLN A 21 9.97 19.57 14.84
C GLN A 21 9.57 18.14 15.19
N ARG A 22 9.50 17.84 16.46
CA ARG A 22 9.06 16.53 16.96
C ARG A 22 7.55 16.54 17.11
N GLU A 23 6.87 15.91 16.16
CA GLU A 23 5.43 15.75 16.14
C GLU A 23 5.07 14.26 16.16
N PRO A 24 4.01 13.84 16.87
CA PRO A 24 3.56 12.46 16.81
C PRO A 24 3.21 12.05 15.38
N ILE A 25 3.80 10.96 14.88
CA ILE A 25 3.65 10.52 13.50
C ILE A 25 3.13 9.07 13.48
N ALA A 26 2.17 8.80 12.59
CA ALA A 26 1.76 7.45 12.26
C ALA A 26 2.04 7.14 10.79
N TYR A 27 2.47 5.90 10.54
CA TYR A 27 2.46 5.29 9.21
C TYR A 27 1.16 4.53 9.04
N ILE A 28 0.47 4.81 7.94
CA ILE A 28 -0.89 4.32 7.68
C ILE A 28 -0.91 3.69 6.29
N ILE A 29 -1.61 2.56 6.15
CA ILE A 29 -1.93 1.95 4.86
C ILE A 29 -3.42 2.14 4.56
N GLY A 30 -3.74 2.71 3.39
CA GLY A 30 -5.11 2.90 2.95
C GLY A 30 -5.82 1.57 2.66
N LYS A 31 -7.08 1.48 3.02
CA LYS A 31 -7.88 0.23 2.85
C LYS A 31 -8.27 -0.04 1.40
N LYS A 32 -8.30 0.97 0.52
CA LYS A 32 -8.82 0.83 -0.85
C LYS A 32 -7.73 0.56 -1.88
N PHE A 33 -6.66 1.33 -1.86
CA PHE A 33 -5.58 1.27 -2.84
C PHE A 33 -4.23 0.96 -2.22
N PHE A 34 -4.21 0.55 -0.94
CA PHE A 34 -3.00 0.26 -0.17
C PHE A 34 -1.99 1.40 -0.19
N THR A 35 -2.47 2.64 -0.30
CA THR A 35 -1.59 3.81 -0.33
C THR A 35 -0.90 3.98 1.02
N LEU A 36 0.43 4.07 1.02
CA LEU A 36 1.20 4.32 2.23
C LEU A 36 1.28 5.82 2.51
N LEU A 37 0.95 6.22 3.73
CA LEU A 37 0.87 7.60 4.16
C LEU A 37 1.63 7.81 5.47
N GLU A 38 2.24 9.00 5.59
CA GLU A 38 2.72 9.55 6.84
C GLU A 38 1.74 10.63 7.30
N ALA A 39 1.21 10.50 8.51
CA ALA A 39 0.27 11.45 9.08
C ALA A 39 0.77 11.96 10.44
N VAL A 40 0.51 13.24 10.70
CA VAL A 40 0.69 13.83 12.04
C VAL A 40 -0.57 13.53 12.84
N ILE A 41 -0.37 13.03 14.04
CA ILE A 41 -1.43 12.65 14.99
C ILE A 41 -1.64 13.78 15.98
N LYS A 42 -2.87 14.03 16.39
CA LYS A 42 -3.19 15.01 17.42
C LYS A 42 -2.48 14.65 18.74
N LYS A 43 -2.05 15.64 19.49
CA LYS A 43 -1.34 15.45 20.75
C LYS A 43 -2.17 14.62 21.74
N ASP A 44 -1.47 13.95 22.65
CA ASP A 44 -2.04 13.19 23.78
C ASP A 44 -2.85 11.94 23.39
N LEU A 45 -2.80 11.53 22.10
CA LEU A 45 -3.42 10.30 21.63
C LEU A 45 -2.38 9.16 21.58
N LYS A 46 -2.86 7.96 21.90
CA LYS A 46 -2.09 6.72 21.74
C LYS A 46 -2.74 5.89 20.63
N LEU A 47 -1.94 5.49 19.66
CA LEU A 47 -2.35 4.61 18.59
C LEU A 47 -1.65 3.26 18.72
N LYS A 48 -2.37 2.22 18.33
CA LYS A 48 -1.82 0.86 18.18
C LYS A 48 -1.76 0.49 16.71
N SER A 49 -0.96 -0.52 16.40
CA SER A 49 -1.01 -1.17 15.08
C SER A 49 -2.44 -1.63 14.83
N GLU A 50 -2.89 -1.50 13.57
CA GLU A 50 -4.23 -1.87 13.10
C GLU A 50 -5.38 -0.95 13.53
N ASP A 51 -5.14 0.09 14.32
CA ASP A 51 -6.17 1.10 14.56
C ASP A 51 -6.67 1.67 13.23
N GLU A 52 -7.99 1.66 13.04
CA GLU A 52 -8.60 2.27 11.86
C GLU A 52 -8.74 3.78 12.03
N LEU A 53 -8.33 4.51 11.01
CA LEU A 53 -8.36 5.97 10.98
C LEU A 53 -9.05 6.47 9.72
N TYR A 54 -9.86 7.51 9.86
CA TYR A 54 -10.37 8.24 8.71
C TYR A 54 -9.28 9.18 8.16
N ILE A 55 -8.92 8.97 6.89
CA ILE A 55 -7.87 9.72 6.18
C ILE A 55 -8.41 10.51 4.98
N GLY A 56 -9.74 10.48 4.78
CA GLY A 56 -10.41 11.17 3.69
C GLY A 56 -10.33 12.70 3.78
N LYS A 57 -11.01 13.39 2.88
CA LYS A 57 -10.96 14.87 2.75
C LYS A 57 -11.74 15.61 3.82
N ASP A 58 -12.71 14.97 4.43
CA ASP A 58 -13.56 15.57 5.45
C ASP A 58 -12.75 15.76 6.75
N LEU A 59 -12.39 16.99 7.04
CA LEU A 59 -11.54 17.31 8.19
C LEU A 59 -12.27 17.10 9.52
N GLU A 60 -13.59 17.21 9.55
CA GLU A 60 -14.40 17.02 10.76
C GLU A 60 -14.35 15.54 11.21
N LYS A 61 -14.29 14.61 10.26
CA LYS A 61 -14.17 13.17 10.54
C LYS A 61 -12.75 12.73 10.95
N ARG A 62 -11.75 13.60 10.81
CA ARG A 62 -10.37 13.32 11.23
C ARG A 62 -10.20 13.51 12.73
N GLU A 63 -10.83 12.68 13.52
CA GLU A 63 -10.79 12.81 14.99
C GLU A 63 -9.38 12.70 15.56
N LYS A 64 -8.57 11.76 15.06
CA LYS A 64 -7.24 11.44 15.57
C LYS A 64 -6.10 12.06 14.75
N ILE A 65 -6.34 12.40 13.50
CA ILE A 65 -5.34 12.93 12.57
C ILE A 65 -5.39 14.46 12.57
N ASP A 66 -4.25 15.11 12.78
CA ASP A 66 -4.10 16.54 12.58
C ASP A 66 -4.00 16.86 11.09
N ARG A 67 -3.03 16.23 10.40
CA ARG A 67 -2.86 16.37 8.96
C ARG A 67 -2.17 15.15 8.33
N ILE A 68 -2.47 14.90 7.06
CA ILE A 68 -1.66 13.99 6.25
C ILE A 68 -0.44 14.77 5.78
N LYS A 69 0.74 14.23 6.07
CA LYS A 69 1.99 14.90 5.76
C LYS A 69 2.44 14.61 4.34
N ASP A 70 2.52 13.32 3.99
CA ASP A 70 2.99 12.89 2.67
C ASP A 70 2.57 11.45 2.35
N ARG A 71 2.65 11.07 1.06
CA ARG A 71 2.72 9.67 0.65
C ARG A 71 4.15 9.20 0.83
N VAL A 72 4.30 8.03 1.41
CA VAL A 72 5.60 7.40 1.61
C VAL A 72 5.74 6.15 0.76
N THR A 73 6.96 5.80 0.43
CA THR A 73 7.30 4.54 -0.24
C THR A 73 7.47 3.43 0.81
N TYR A 74 7.47 2.17 0.35
CA TYR A 74 7.74 1.04 1.22
C TYR A 74 9.09 1.17 1.95
N GLU A 75 10.12 1.70 1.27
CA GLU A 75 11.46 1.87 1.84
C GLU A 75 11.52 2.93 2.97
N GLU A 76 10.67 3.94 2.90
CA GLU A 76 10.57 5.01 3.91
C GLU A 76 9.89 4.58 5.21
N LEU A 77 9.26 3.39 5.23
CA LEU A 77 8.65 2.84 6.44
C LEU A 77 9.72 2.46 7.48
N THR A 78 9.38 2.60 8.75
CA THR A 78 10.22 2.08 9.85
C THR A 78 10.25 0.55 9.84
N THR A 79 11.27 -0.03 10.48
CA THR A 79 11.38 -1.50 10.63
C THR A 79 10.13 -2.08 11.30
N SER A 80 9.61 -1.42 12.34
CA SER A 80 8.37 -1.84 13.01
C SER A 80 7.17 -1.79 12.07
N ALA A 81 6.99 -0.73 11.27
CA ALA A 81 5.91 -0.67 10.30
C ALA A 81 6.05 -1.73 9.18
N LYS A 82 7.29 -2.06 8.78
CA LYS A 82 7.56 -3.14 7.81
C LYS A 82 7.25 -4.53 8.38
N SER A 83 7.40 -4.77 9.67
CA SER A 83 7.04 -6.06 10.29
C SER A 83 5.53 -6.27 10.36
N GLU A 84 4.76 -5.21 10.57
CA GLU A 84 3.31 -5.27 10.69
C GLU A 84 2.57 -5.32 9.34
N ILE A 85 3.19 -4.82 8.27
CA ILE A 85 2.50 -4.57 7.00
C ILE A 85 1.86 -5.81 6.39
N LYS A 86 2.50 -6.97 6.53
CA LYS A 86 1.99 -8.24 5.97
C LYS A 86 0.65 -8.63 6.60
N GLU A 87 0.57 -8.59 7.91
CA GLU A 87 -0.65 -8.96 8.65
C GLU A 87 -1.76 -7.93 8.43
N VAL A 88 -1.42 -6.65 8.38
CA VAL A 88 -2.38 -5.58 8.08
C VAL A 88 -2.97 -5.72 6.67
N ILE A 89 -2.13 -6.03 5.66
CA ILE A 89 -2.61 -6.28 4.29
C ILE A 89 -3.53 -7.48 4.25
N LYS A 90 -3.20 -8.60 4.92
CA LYS A 90 -4.06 -9.78 5.02
C LYS A 90 -5.45 -9.42 5.55
N LYS A 91 -5.51 -8.65 6.64
CA LYS A 91 -6.78 -8.18 7.22
C LYS A 91 -7.59 -7.35 6.24
N ILE A 92 -6.96 -6.44 5.51
CA ILE A 92 -7.63 -5.64 4.48
C ILE A 92 -8.18 -6.55 3.37
N ILE A 93 -7.40 -7.50 2.88
CA ILE A 93 -7.82 -8.44 1.83
C ILE A 93 -9.00 -9.28 2.29
N ILE A 94 -8.95 -9.86 3.50
CA ILE A 94 -10.03 -10.65 4.08
C ILE A 94 -11.30 -9.78 4.23
N SER A 95 -11.18 -8.55 4.72
CA SER A 95 -12.34 -7.65 4.87
C SER A 95 -12.99 -7.26 3.53
N ARG A 96 -12.28 -7.47 2.41
CA ARG A 96 -12.72 -7.17 1.05
C ARG A 96 -12.81 -8.44 0.18
N GLU A 97 -13.05 -9.60 0.78
CA GLU A 97 -13.04 -10.90 0.10
C GLU A 97 -13.79 -10.88 -1.22
N ASN A 98 -15.01 -10.37 -1.23
CA ASN A 98 -15.85 -10.31 -2.43
C ASN A 98 -15.17 -9.58 -3.60
N GLU A 99 -14.41 -8.53 -3.33
CA GLU A 99 -13.73 -7.76 -4.37
C GLU A 99 -12.57 -8.55 -4.98
N PHE A 100 -11.79 -9.22 -4.15
CA PHE A 100 -10.66 -10.04 -4.59
C PHE A 100 -11.11 -11.35 -5.25
N VAL A 101 -12.17 -11.98 -4.78
CA VAL A 101 -12.79 -13.13 -5.44
C VAL A 101 -13.33 -12.72 -6.82
N ASN A 102 -13.95 -11.54 -6.92
CA ASN A 102 -14.34 -10.99 -8.22
C ASN A 102 -13.16 -10.74 -9.15
N PHE A 103 -11.97 -10.39 -8.64
CA PHE A 103 -10.78 -10.29 -9.45
C PHE A 103 -10.44 -11.65 -10.09
N PHE A 104 -10.43 -12.77 -9.34
CA PHE A 104 -10.21 -14.11 -9.90
C PHE A 104 -11.26 -14.45 -10.98
N ASN A 105 -12.51 -14.07 -10.77
CA ASN A 105 -13.61 -14.33 -11.68
C ASN A 105 -13.58 -13.51 -12.98
N ARG A 106 -13.01 -12.27 -12.95
CA ARG A 106 -13.16 -11.29 -14.04
C ARG A 106 -11.87 -10.87 -14.69
N CYS A 107 -10.71 -11.09 -14.06
CA CYS A 107 -9.43 -10.68 -14.64
C CYS A 107 -9.20 -11.34 -16.00
N GLY A 108 -8.50 -10.62 -16.85
CA GLY A 108 -8.30 -11.00 -18.26
C GLY A 108 -6.84 -10.86 -18.71
N PRO A 109 -6.58 -11.03 -20.00
CA PRO A 109 -5.26 -10.85 -20.56
C PRO A 109 -4.83 -9.37 -20.51
N ILE A 110 -3.55 -9.14 -20.21
CA ILE A 110 -2.87 -7.85 -20.35
C ILE A 110 -2.37 -7.68 -21.77
N SER A 111 -1.92 -8.77 -22.35
CA SER A 111 -1.42 -8.85 -23.72
C SER A 111 -1.66 -10.24 -24.29
N ILE A 112 -1.35 -10.45 -25.58
CA ILE A 112 -1.44 -11.77 -26.21
C ILE A 112 -0.64 -12.86 -25.47
N ARG A 113 0.42 -12.48 -24.74
CA ARG A 113 1.34 -13.42 -24.08
C ARG A 113 1.22 -13.45 -22.57
N GLN A 114 0.44 -12.57 -21.94
CA GLN A 114 0.41 -12.42 -20.49
C GLN A 114 -1.00 -12.16 -19.96
N HIS A 115 -1.39 -12.92 -18.96
CA HIS A 115 -2.65 -12.76 -18.24
C HIS A 115 -2.44 -12.07 -16.88
N GLN A 116 -3.45 -11.34 -16.36
CA GLN A 116 -3.38 -10.69 -15.06
C GLN A 116 -3.09 -11.67 -13.90
N LEU A 117 -3.64 -12.88 -13.97
CA LEU A 117 -3.37 -13.93 -12.97
C LEU A 117 -1.89 -14.34 -12.93
N GLU A 118 -1.17 -14.32 -14.04
CA GLU A 118 0.27 -14.63 -14.07
C GLU A 118 1.15 -13.56 -13.39
N LEU A 119 0.58 -12.42 -13.02
CA LEU A 119 1.25 -11.42 -12.20
C LEU A 119 1.20 -11.77 -10.72
N LEU A 120 0.34 -12.69 -10.32
CA LEU A 120 0.26 -13.16 -8.95
C LEU A 120 1.39 -14.15 -8.66
N PRO A 121 2.05 -14.05 -7.50
CA PRO A 121 3.09 -15.01 -7.10
C PRO A 121 2.58 -16.45 -7.16
N ASN A 122 3.44 -17.36 -7.55
CA ASN A 122 3.16 -18.80 -7.62
C ASN A 122 2.07 -19.22 -8.62
N ILE A 123 1.56 -18.31 -9.45
CA ILE A 123 0.63 -18.65 -10.52
C ILE A 123 1.37 -18.76 -11.86
N GLY A 124 1.74 -20.00 -12.20
CA GLY A 124 2.25 -20.34 -13.51
C GLY A 124 1.13 -20.72 -14.50
N LYS A 125 1.52 -21.09 -15.72
CA LYS A 125 0.57 -21.44 -16.79
C LYS A 125 -0.40 -22.55 -16.43
N LYS A 126 0.03 -23.55 -15.64
CA LYS A 126 -0.85 -24.62 -15.19
C LYS A 126 -1.97 -24.06 -14.32
N HIS A 127 -1.62 -23.38 -13.23
CA HIS A 127 -2.61 -22.77 -12.34
C HIS A 127 -3.49 -21.75 -13.06
N LEU A 128 -2.94 -20.99 -14.02
CA LEU A 128 -3.74 -20.10 -14.87
C LEU A 128 -4.84 -20.88 -15.60
N THR A 129 -4.46 -21.97 -16.28
CA THR A 129 -5.42 -22.79 -17.03
C THR A 129 -6.47 -23.40 -16.12
N ASP A 130 -6.06 -23.91 -14.95
CA ASP A 130 -6.95 -24.52 -13.96
C ASP A 130 -7.95 -23.48 -13.42
N ILE A 131 -7.50 -22.26 -13.05
CA ILE A 131 -8.39 -21.16 -12.60
C ILE A 131 -9.38 -20.79 -13.70
N LEU A 132 -8.95 -20.66 -14.95
CA LEU A 132 -9.82 -20.31 -16.07
C LEU A 132 -10.89 -21.39 -16.28
N ASN A 133 -10.52 -22.67 -16.30
CA ASN A 133 -11.45 -23.77 -16.45
C ASN A 133 -12.46 -23.85 -15.29
N GLU A 134 -11.98 -23.69 -14.06
CA GLU A 134 -12.86 -23.75 -12.89
C GLU A 134 -13.86 -22.60 -12.84
N ARG A 135 -13.44 -21.35 -13.13
CA ARG A 135 -14.37 -20.22 -13.14
C ARG A 135 -15.38 -20.27 -14.30
N GLU A 136 -15.08 -20.98 -15.39
CA GLU A 136 -16.02 -21.21 -16.49
C GLU A 136 -17.12 -22.21 -16.07
N LYS A 137 -16.77 -23.25 -15.32
CA LYS A 137 -17.76 -24.21 -14.77
C LYS A 137 -18.71 -23.53 -13.78
N LYS A 138 -18.15 -22.80 -12.83
CA LYS A 138 -18.87 -22.03 -11.82
C LYS A 138 -17.98 -20.91 -11.30
N LYS A 139 -18.51 -19.69 -11.15
CA LYS A 139 -17.78 -18.58 -10.53
C LYS A 139 -17.38 -18.92 -9.09
N PHE A 140 -16.21 -18.45 -8.68
CA PHE A 140 -15.79 -18.57 -7.29
C PHE A 140 -16.63 -17.67 -6.39
N GLU A 141 -16.96 -18.17 -5.20
CA GLU A 141 -17.82 -17.48 -4.24
C GLU A 141 -17.05 -16.94 -3.02
N SER A 142 -15.92 -17.59 -2.67
CA SER A 142 -15.07 -17.21 -1.54
C SER A 142 -13.62 -17.64 -1.75
N PHE A 143 -12.71 -17.17 -0.91
CA PHE A 143 -11.32 -17.67 -0.88
C PHE A 143 -11.28 -19.17 -0.56
N LYS A 144 -12.17 -19.61 0.33
CA LYS A 144 -12.29 -21.01 0.67
C LYS A 144 -12.71 -21.84 -0.54
N ASP A 145 -13.70 -21.39 -1.31
CA ASP A 145 -14.13 -22.05 -2.56
C ASP A 145 -13.00 -22.14 -3.59
N ILE A 146 -12.17 -21.10 -3.71
CA ILE A 146 -10.97 -21.16 -4.57
C ILE A 146 -10.01 -22.25 -4.08
N SER A 147 -9.70 -22.28 -2.79
CA SER A 147 -8.76 -23.25 -2.22
C SER A 147 -9.26 -24.70 -2.31
N GLU A 148 -10.56 -24.93 -2.14
CA GLU A 148 -11.15 -26.27 -2.21
C GLU A 148 -11.24 -26.83 -3.64
N ARG A 149 -11.41 -25.95 -4.64
CA ARG A 149 -11.52 -26.34 -6.06
C ARG A 149 -10.20 -26.39 -6.82
N MET A 150 -9.16 -25.82 -6.24
CA MET A 150 -7.83 -25.74 -6.87
C MET A 150 -6.84 -26.68 -6.17
N GLU A 151 -6.47 -27.75 -6.84
CA GLU A 151 -5.45 -28.68 -6.32
C GLU A 151 -4.06 -28.04 -6.24
N HIS A 152 -3.38 -28.25 -5.13
CA HIS A 152 -2.01 -27.72 -4.89
C HIS A 152 -1.89 -26.20 -5.04
N PHE A 153 -2.96 -25.49 -4.76
CA PHE A 153 -2.99 -24.04 -4.82
C PHE A 153 -2.63 -23.43 -3.45
N HIS A 154 -1.77 -22.44 -3.46
CA HIS A 154 -1.46 -21.69 -2.23
C HIS A 154 -2.67 -20.86 -1.79
N ASP A 155 -2.73 -20.53 -0.50
CA ASP A 155 -3.81 -19.70 0.04
C ASP A 155 -3.96 -18.41 -0.79
N PRO A 156 -5.16 -18.15 -1.36
CA PRO A 156 -5.41 -16.94 -2.15
C PRO A 156 -5.09 -15.64 -1.40
N VAL A 157 -5.30 -15.61 -0.08
CA VAL A 157 -5.00 -14.44 0.75
C VAL A 157 -3.49 -14.18 0.81
N ASP A 158 -2.70 -15.24 0.94
CA ASP A 158 -1.23 -15.13 0.96
C ASP A 158 -0.70 -14.68 -0.40
N ILE A 159 -1.18 -15.26 -1.50
CA ILE A 159 -0.82 -14.88 -2.88
C ILE A 159 -1.10 -13.39 -3.12
N LEU A 160 -2.30 -12.93 -2.76
CA LEU A 160 -2.71 -11.53 -2.93
C LEU A 160 -1.87 -10.60 -2.06
N THR A 161 -1.59 -11.01 -0.82
CA THR A 161 -0.76 -10.26 0.12
C THR A 161 0.66 -10.05 -0.42
N GLU A 162 1.28 -11.11 -0.91
CA GLU A 162 2.61 -11.04 -1.52
C GLU A 162 2.60 -10.13 -2.74
N ARG A 163 1.58 -10.22 -3.59
CA ARG A 163 1.43 -9.34 -4.75
C ARG A 163 1.31 -7.87 -4.36
N VAL A 164 0.49 -7.54 -3.37
CA VAL A 164 0.36 -6.16 -2.86
C VAL A 164 1.71 -5.65 -2.35
N ILE A 165 2.46 -6.47 -1.59
CA ILE A 165 3.80 -6.10 -1.10
C ILE A 165 4.78 -5.86 -2.24
N GLU A 166 4.78 -6.71 -3.28
CA GLU A 166 5.61 -6.51 -4.47
C GLU A 166 5.29 -5.17 -5.16
N GLU A 167 4.02 -4.85 -5.30
CA GLU A 167 3.60 -3.59 -5.90
C GLU A 167 4.00 -2.37 -5.05
N LEU A 168 3.92 -2.46 -3.72
CA LEU A 168 4.36 -1.41 -2.81
C LEU A 168 5.88 -1.17 -2.86
N LYS A 169 6.67 -2.23 -3.09
CA LYS A 169 8.12 -2.14 -3.30
C LYS A 169 8.50 -1.57 -4.66
N GLY A 170 7.59 -1.59 -5.59
CA GLY A 170 7.75 -1.16 -6.96
C GLY A 170 7.63 -2.32 -7.95
N SER A 171 6.72 -2.19 -8.88
CA SER A 171 6.43 -3.20 -9.88
C SER A 171 6.22 -2.56 -11.26
N ARG A 172 6.32 -3.35 -12.33
CA ARG A 172 5.98 -2.90 -13.67
C ARG A 172 4.47 -2.75 -13.87
N TYR A 173 3.69 -3.61 -13.22
CA TYR A 173 2.22 -3.65 -13.31
C TYR A 173 1.62 -3.52 -11.92
N TYR A 174 0.59 -2.71 -11.79
CA TYR A 174 -0.13 -2.43 -10.55
C TYR A 174 -1.57 -2.92 -10.72
N LEU A 175 -1.93 -4.00 -10.02
CA LEU A 175 -3.27 -4.59 -10.04
C LEU A 175 -4.14 -4.01 -8.92
N PHE A 176 -3.56 -3.84 -7.75
CA PHE A 176 -4.27 -3.52 -6.51
C PHE A 176 -3.84 -2.18 -5.91
N THR A 177 -2.58 -1.79 -6.14
CA THR A 177 -2.04 -0.56 -5.58
C THR A 177 -1.93 0.53 -6.66
N ARG A 178 -1.56 1.72 -6.24
CA ARG A 178 -1.20 2.79 -7.17
C ARG A 178 0.33 2.91 -7.24
N PRO A 179 0.87 3.20 -8.42
CA PRO A 179 2.30 3.50 -8.53
C PRO A 179 2.71 4.51 -7.46
N PRO A 180 3.86 4.31 -6.81
CA PRO A 180 4.38 5.31 -5.90
C PRO A 180 4.48 6.65 -6.62
N SER A 181 4.08 7.74 -5.96
CA SER A 181 4.29 9.07 -6.53
C SER A 181 5.79 9.22 -6.76
N GLN A 182 6.18 9.43 -8.00
CA GLN A 182 7.56 9.83 -8.28
C GLN A 182 7.75 11.19 -7.62
N LYS A 183 8.27 11.21 -6.38
CA LYS A 183 8.87 12.43 -5.87
C LYS A 183 9.98 12.76 -6.85
N PRO A 184 10.07 13.98 -7.41
CA PRO A 184 11.23 14.35 -8.18
C PRO A 184 12.42 14.04 -7.26
N LYS A 185 13.33 13.17 -7.73
CA LYS A 185 14.63 13.02 -7.08
C LYS A 185 15.24 14.41 -7.16
N PHE A 186 15.17 15.16 -6.08
CA PHE A 186 16.07 16.29 -5.89
C PHE A 186 17.46 15.68 -5.75
N GLU A 187 18.08 15.35 -6.89
CA GLU A 187 19.52 15.24 -6.97
C GLU A 187 20.04 16.56 -6.42
N GLY A 188 20.78 16.45 -5.33
CA GLY A 188 21.18 17.59 -4.53
C GLY A 188 21.68 18.73 -5.40
N PHE A 189 20.87 19.76 -5.54
CA PHE A 189 21.39 21.05 -5.90
C PHE A 189 22.26 21.47 -4.71
N GLU A 190 23.56 21.15 -4.78
CA GLU A 190 24.56 21.90 -4.06
C GLU A 190 24.23 23.37 -4.27
N LYS A 191 23.74 23.99 -3.19
CA LYS A 191 23.62 25.44 -3.17
C LYS A 191 25.02 25.99 -3.34
N LYS A 192 25.44 26.17 -4.59
CA LYS A 192 26.54 27.08 -4.89
C LYS A 192 26.10 28.42 -4.33
N ARG A 193 26.60 28.75 -3.17
CA ARG A 193 26.54 30.07 -2.59
C ARG A 193 27.26 31.00 -3.58
N TYR A 194 26.50 31.61 -4.46
CA TYR A 194 26.99 32.79 -5.15
C TYR A 194 27.12 33.92 -4.13
N PHE A 195 28.30 34.00 -3.53
CA PHE A 195 28.76 35.23 -2.88
C PHE A 195 28.86 36.30 -3.96
N ARG A 196 27.83 37.15 -4.04
CA ARG A 196 27.91 38.38 -4.82
C ARG A 196 28.78 39.34 -4.02
N GLU A 197 30.09 39.36 -4.30
CA GLU A 197 30.98 40.44 -3.90
C GLU A 197 30.47 41.74 -4.53
N ARG A 198 29.86 42.56 -3.71
CA ARG A 198 29.66 43.97 -4.06
C ARG A 198 31.01 44.64 -4.05
N LYS A 199 31.62 44.75 -5.22
CA LYS A 199 32.71 45.75 -5.40
C LYS A 199 32.11 47.13 -5.14
N ARG A 200 32.51 47.73 -4.04
CA ARG A 200 32.38 49.17 -3.83
C ARG A 200 33.29 49.83 -4.83
N ARG A 201 32.74 50.62 -5.73
CA ARG A 201 33.47 51.59 -6.51
C ARG A 201 33.45 52.88 -5.72
N TRP A 202 34.63 53.38 -5.50
CA TRP A 202 34.92 54.77 -5.32
C TRP A 202 34.97 55.46 -6.69
#